data_e34e1082f64e0c83d475bb8f5c2ef6e6
#
_entry.id   e34e1082f64e0c83d475bb8f5c2ef6e6
#
_cell.length_a   1.000
_cell.length_b   1.000
_cell.length_c   1.000
_cell.angle_alpha   90.00
_cell.angle_beta   90.00
_cell.angle_gamma   90.00
#
_symmetry.space_group_name_H-M   'P 1'
#
loop_
_entity.id
_entity.type
_entity.pdbx_description
1 polymer ?
#
loop_
_entity_poly.entity_id
_entity_poly.type
_entity_poly.pdbx_seq_one_letter_code
_entity_poly.pdbx_strand_id
1 'polypeptide(L)'
;MTSRRAIDCWVNVTMGETKHVDHLKRAKEDYFKAGDEFFTSLSVDECIADMDEAGVDKAILTVRVKDPSETVLDFARQHPDRFALAAHVRPTAGLPELWRLEDLAAEHPVVMARVVPFEFDLPPSDAQYYPLYTKCVEMDLPLSVNTGLPGPPVPGECQDPI
;
A
#
# COMPACT_ATOMS: atom_id res chain seq x y z
N MET A 1 -30.24 6.87 -12.52
CA MET A 1 -28.98 7.53 -12.16
C MET A 1 -27.94 6.43 -12.13
N THR A 2 -26.97 6.44 -13.04
CA THR A 2 -25.83 5.51 -12.97
C THR A 2 -25.05 5.81 -11.71
N SER A 3 -25.07 4.88 -10.76
CA SER A 3 -24.22 4.96 -9.56
C SER A 3 -22.77 5.12 -10.04
N ARG A 4 -22.10 6.21 -9.65
CA ARG A 4 -20.67 6.35 -9.89
C ARG A 4 -19.99 5.33 -9.00
N ARG A 5 -19.28 4.39 -9.61
CA ARG A 5 -18.48 3.40 -8.90
C ARG A 5 -17.13 4.01 -8.58
N ALA A 6 -16.74 3.98 -7.31
CA ALA A 6 -15.44 4.44 -6.86
C ALA A 6 -14.45 3.26 -6.75
N ILE A 7 -13.17 3.55 -6.94
CA ILE A 7 -12.07 2.63 -6.61
C ILE A 7 -11.24 3.31 -5.53
N ASP A 8 -11.10 2.66 -4.38
CA ASP A 8 -10.17 3.12 -3.35
C ASP A 8 -8.78 2.55 -3.65
N CYS A 9 -7.83 3.43 -3.93
CA CYS A 9 -6.48 3.05 -4.32
C CYS A 9 -5.53 2.83 -3.13
N TRP A 10 -6.00 2.99 -1.88
CA TRP A 10 -5.17 2.83 -0.70
C TRP A 10 -5.96 2.33 0.51
N VAL A 11 -6.11 1.03 0.64
CA VAL A 11 -6.78 0.41 1.79
C VAL A 11 -5.78 -0.45 2.57
N ASN A 12 -5.79 -0.31 3.90
CA ASN A 12 -5.03 -1.12 4.83
C ASN A 12 -5.99 -1.92 5.71
N VAL A 13 -6.00 -3.23 5.56
CA VAL A 13 -6.91 -4.13 6.30
C VAL A 13 -6.25 -4.76 7.53
N THR A 14 -4.94 -4.60 7.71
CA THR A 14 -4.14 -5.22 8.78
C THR A 14 -3.58 -4.22 9.79
N MET A 15 -4.28 -3.12 10.06
CA MET A 15 -3.82 -2.10 11.01
C MET A 15 -3.58 -2.65 12.42
N GLY A 16 -4.30 -3.68 12.84
CA GLY A 16 -4.11 -4.36 14.12
C GLY A 16 -2.71 -4.98 14.28
N GLU A 17 -2.07 -5.40 13.20
CA GLU A 17 -0.73 -5.95 13.21
C GLU A 17 0.35 -4.88 13.48
N THR A 18 0.02 -3.60 13.31
CA THR A 18 0.95 -2.46 13.39
C THR A 18 0.89 -1.70 14.72
N LYS A 19 0.05 -2.10 15.67
CA LYS A 19 -0.16 -1.40 16.95
C LYS A 19 1.09 -1.21 17.81
N HIS A 20 2.16 -1.98 17.55
CA HIS A 20 3.46 -1.87 18.23
C HIS A 20 4.39 -0.84 17.60
N VAL A 21 4.04 -0.26 16.46
CA VAL A 21 4.86 0.70 15.70
C VAL A 21 4.69 2.10 16.30
N ASP A 22 5.74 2.65 16.91
CA ASP A 22 5.67 3.88 17.71
C ASP A 22 5.21 5.11 16.93
N HIS A 23 5.64 5.28 15.66
CA HIS A 23 5.19 6.42 14.86
C HIS A 23 3.69 6.33 14.52
N LEU A 24 3.13 5.12 14.40
CA LEU A 24 1.69 4.94 14.19
C LEU A 24 0.87 5.23 15.45
N LYS A 25 1.41 4.95 16.65
CA LYS A 25 0.79 5.38 17.90
C LYS A 25 0.68 6.91 17.97
N ARG A 26 1.77 7.61 17.62
CA ARG A 26 1.76 9.07 17.55
C ARG A 26 0.82 9.59 16.48
N ALA A 27 0.77 8.93 15.31
CA ALA A 27 -0.19 9.30 14.26
C ALA A 27 -1.63 9.16 14.77
N LYS A 28 -1.98 8.05 15.45
CA LYS A 28 -3.29 7.85 16.09
C LYS A 28 -3.61 8.98 17.07
N GLU A 29 -2.69 9.27 18.00
CA GLU A 29 -2.93 10.17 19.13
C GLU A 29 -2.89 11.66 18.71
N ASP A 30 -1.85 12.05 17.96
CA ASP A 30 -1.57 13.45 17.66
C ASP A 30 -2.29 13.96 16.41
N TYR A 31 -2.40 13.11 15.37
CA TYR A 31 -2.96 13.51 14.07
C TYR A 31 -4.43 13.15 13.93
N PHE A 32 -4.75 11.88 14.05
CA PHE A 32 -6.12 11.41 13.81
C PHE A 32 -7.00 11.57 15.05
N LYS A 33 -6.41 11.69 16.26
CA LYS A 33 -7.13 11.73 17.54
C LYS A 33 -8.16 10.61 17.64
N ALA A 34 -7.78 9.45 17.10
CA ALA A 34 -8.61 8.27 17.00
C ALA A 34 -8.59 7.45 18.30
N GLY A 35 -9.63 6.67 18.53
CA GLY A 35 -9.73 5.72 19.62
C GLY A 35 -8.96 4.42 19.35
N ASP A 36 -9.27 3.36 20.08
CA ASP A 36 -8.58 2.08 19.95
C ASP A 36 -8.93 1.34 18.66
N GLU A 37 -10.04 1.71 18.03
CA GLU A 37 -10.46 1.24 16.72
C GLU A 37 -9.45 1.51 15.61
N PHE A 38 -8.56 2.51 15.77
CA PHE A 38 -7.49 2.80 14.80
C PHE A 38 -6.61 1.59 14.50
N PHE A 39 -6.39 0.73 15.48
CA PHE A 39 -5.58 -0.49 15.34
C PHE A 39 -6.44 -1.76 15.21
N THR A 40 -7.60 -1.64 14.58
CA THR A 40 -8.43 -2.80 14.27
C THR A 40 -8.12 -3.31 12.87
N SER A 41 -7.89 -4.62 12.75
CA SER A 41 -7.85 -5.28 11.45
C SER A 41 -9.27 -5.64 11.03
N LEU A 42 -9.55 -5.52 9.75
CA LEU A 42 -10.86 -5.86 9.18
C LEU A 42 -10.86 -7.32 8.70
N SER A 43 -11.98 -7.99 8.87
CA SER A 43 -12.28 -9.20 8.12
C SER A 43 -12.69 -8.84 6.67
N VAL A 44 -12.70 -9.83 5.79
CA VAL A 44 -13.13 -9.64 4.39
C VAL A 44 -14.57 -9.13 4.33
N ASP A 45 -15.46 -9.73 5.10
CA ASP A 45 -16.89 -9.39 5.10
C ASP A 45 -17.14 -7.98 5.64
N GLU A 46 -16.46 -7.58 6.71
CA GLU A 46 -16.53 -6.21 7.26
C GLU A 46 -16.02 -5.19 6.24
N CYS A 47 -14.89 -5.44 5.61
CA CYS A 47 -14.33 -4.55 4.60
C CYS A 47 -15.28 -4.39 3.40
N ILE A 48 -15.89 -5.47 2.93
CA ILE A 48 -16.87 -5.41 1.82
C ILE A 48 -18.11 -4.64 2.25
N ALA A 49 -18.61 -4.85 3.48
CA ALA A 49 -19.77 -4.12 3.98
C ALA A 49 -19.51 -2.60 4.05
N ASP A 50 -18.35 -2.20 4.56
CA ASP A 50 -17.94 -0.79 4.63
C ASP A 50 -17.80 -0.18 3.23
N MET A 51 -17.20 -0.92 2.29
CA MET A 51 -17.08 -0.51 0.89
C MET A 51 -18.46 -0.30 0.24
N ASP A 52 -19.39 -1.23 0.46
CA ASP A 52 -20.73 -1.17 -0.10
C ASP A 52 -21.53 0.00 0.46
N GLU A 53 -21.41 0.27 1.78
CA GLU A 53 -22.02 1.43 2.42
C GLU A 53 -21.44 2.75 1.87
N ALA A 54 -20.11 2.80 1.65
CA ALA A 54 -19.43 3.97 1.10
C ALA A 54 -19.60 4.14 -0.42
N GLY A 55 -20.18 3.15 -1.13
CA GLY A 55 -20.29 3.17 -2.59
C GLY A 55 -18.96 2.90 -3.32
N VAL A 56 -18.03 2.20 -2.66
CA VAL A 56 -16.73 1.78 -3.22
C VAL A 56 -16.88 0.41 -3.88
N ASP A 57 -16.65 0.35 -5.19
CA ASP A 57 -16.81 -0.88 -5.98
C ASP A 57 -15.59 -1.80 -5.83
N LYS A 58 -14.39 -1.22 -5.83
CA LYS A 58 -13.13 -1.96 -5.74
C LYS A 58 -12.14 -1.27 -4.82
N ALA A 59 -11.21 -2.04 -4.25
CA ALA A 59 -10.13 -1.53 -3.45
C ALA A 59 -8.79 -2.14 -3.84
N ILE A 60 -7.71 -1.32 -3.71
CA ILE A 60 -6.34 -1.77 -3.91
C ILE A 60 -5.68 -1.84 -2.54
N LEU A 61 -5.37 -3.06 -2.12
CA LEU A 61 -4.74 -3.35 -0.84
C LEU A 61 -3.22 -3.27 -0.94
N THR A 62 -2.56 -2.70 0.05
CA THR A 62 -1.10 -2.66 0.08
C THR A 62 -0.54 -3.97 0.65
N VAL A 63 0.36 -4.63 -0.09
CA VAL A 63 1.09 -5.82 0.35
C VAL A 63 2.59 -5.57 0.26
N ARG A 64 3.35 -5.93 1.30
CA ARG A 64 4.82 -5.80 1.28
C ARG A 64 5.45 -6.93 0.47
N VAL A 65 6.32 -6.59 -0.48
CA VAL A 65 7.02 -7.59 -1.32
C VAL A 65 7.94 -8.49 -0.48
N LYS A 66 8.63 -7.91 0.52
CA LYS A 66 9.59 -8.66 1.34
C LYS A 66 8.93 -9.71 2.24
N ASP A 67 7.76 -9.37 2.78
CA ASP A 67 7.05 -10.18 3.78
C ASP A 67 5.54 -9.99 3.55
N PRO A 68 4.98 -10.68 2.55
CA PRO A 68 3.56 -10.55 2.19
C PRO A 68 2.67 -11.05 3.33
N SER A 69 1.72 -10.23 3.76
CA SER A 69 0.70 -10.65 4.72
C SER A 69 -0.28 -11.63 4.06
N GLU A 70 -0.38 -12.85 4.57
CA GLU A 70 -1.35 -13.84 4.10
C GLU A 70 -2.78 -13.33 4.20
N THR A 71 -3.10 -12.56 5.25
CA THR A 71 -4.41 -11.91 5.39
C THR A 71 -4.72 -11.04 4.17
N VAL A 72 -3.78 -10.19 3.74
CA VAL A 72 -3.98 -9.32 2.57
C VAL A 72 -4.12 -10.13 1.27
N LEU A 73 -3.31 -11.18 1.12
CA LEU A 73 -3.38 -12.06 -0.04
C LEU A 73 -4.72 -12.81 -0.11
N ASP A 74 -5.25 -13.22 1.03
CA ASP A 74 -6.54 -13.91 1.13
C ASP A 74 -7.72 -13.04 0.68
N PHE A 75 -7.71 -11.73 0.97
CA PHE A 75 -8.72 -10.81 0.45
C PHE A 75 -8.79 -10.86 -1.08
N ALA A 76 -7.63 -10.75 -1.74
CA ALA A 76 -7.57 -10.77 -3.20
C ALA A 76 -7.89 -12.16 -3.80
N ARG A 77 -7.57 -13.25 -3.10
CA ARG A 77 -7.92 -14.61 -3.55
C ARG A 77 -9.42 -14.90 -3.43
N GLN A 78 -10.05 -14.48 -2.32
CA GLN A 78 -11.46 -14.77 -2.05
C GLN A 78 -12.40 -13.89 -2.90
N HIS A 79 -12.02 -12.64 -3.15
CA HIS A 79 -12.83 -11.67 -3.88
C HIS A 79 -12.02 -10.93 -4.96
N PRO A 80 -11.57 -11.62 -6.02
CA PRO A 80 -10.73 -11.01 -7.07
C PRO A 80 -11.47 -9.97 -7.92
N ASP A 81 -12.80 -9.93 -7.84
CA ASP A 81 -13.63 -8.91 -8.45
C ASP A 81 -13.73 -7.62 -7.63
N ARG A 82 -13.37 -7.66 -6.35
CA ARG A 82 -13.42 -6.53 -5.41
C ARG A 82 -12.03 -6.02 -5.04
N PHE A 83 -11.02 -6.88 -4.95
CA PHE A 83 -9.69 -6.53 -4.46
C PHE A 83 -8.59 -6.81 -5.47
N ALA A 84 -7.65 -5.86 -5.56
CA ALA A 84 -6.37 -6.00 -6.22
C ALA A 84 -5.24 -5.58 -5.28
N LEU A 85 -3.99 -5.78 -5.68
CA LEU A 85 -2.83 -5.54 -4.82
C LEU A 85 -1.94 -4.42 -5.37
N ALA A 86 -1.47 -3.56 -4.48
CA ALA A 86 -0.32 -2.68 -4.69
C ALA A 86 0.89 -3.26 -3.96
N ALA A 87 1.89 -3.67 -4.71
CA ALA A 87 3.11 -4.24 -4.18
C ALA A 87 4.03 -3.16 -3.61
N HIS A 88 4.15 -3.08 -2.27
CA HIS A 88 5.03 -2.12 -1.61
C HIS A 88 6.48 -2.59 -1.69
N VAL A 89 7.27 -1.88 -2.49
CA VAL A 89 8.66 -2.21 -2.85
C VAL A 89 9.62 -1.29 -2.13
N ARG A 90 10.76 -1.83 -1.71
CA ARG A 90 11.87 -1.08 -1.14
C ARG A 90 12.97 -0.89 -2.20
N PRO A 91 13.13 0.30 -2.79
CA PRO A 91 14.10 0.53 -3.87
C PRO A 91 15.54 0.26 -3.44
N THR A 92 15.84 0.44 -2.14
CA THR A 92 17.18 0.20 -1.55
C THR A 92 17.50 -1.28 -1.28
N ALA A 93 16.54 -2.20 -1.47
CA ALA A 93 16.75 -3.63 -1.19
C ALA A 93 17.39 -4.40 -2.36
N GLY A 94 17.60 -3.74 -3.50
CA GLY A 94 18.30 -4.28 -4.66
C GLY A 94 17.53 -5.36 -5.42
N LEU A 95 18.24 -6.14 -6.25
CA LEU A 95 17.65 -7.13 -7.16
C LEU A 95 16.78 -8.20 -6.49
N PRO A 96 17.12 -8.72 -5.29
CA PRO A 96 16.25 -9.70 -4.63
C PRO A 96 14.82 -9.23 -4.37
N GLU A 97 14.64 -7.93 -4.13
CA GLU A 97 13.31 -7.35 -3.96
C GLU A 97 12.53 -7.32 -5.29
N LEU A 98 13.23 -7.04 -6.39
CA LEU A 98 12.62 -7.00 -7.71
C LEU A 98 12.22 -8.40 -8.22
N TRP A 99 12.99 -9.43 -7.88
CA TRP A 99 12.62 -10.81 -8.18
C TRP A 99 11.37 -11.25 -7.41
N ARG A 100 11.29 -10.89 -6.12
CA ARG A 100 10.07 -11.14 -5.31
C ARG A 100 8.85 -10.39 -5.84
N LEU A 101 9.06 -9.18 -6.39
CA LEU A 101 7.98 -8.44 -7.04
C LEU A 101 7.44 -9.20 -8.26
N GLU A 102 8.34 -9.77 -9.08
CA GLU A 102 7.95 -10.61 -10.22
C GLU A 102 7.17 -11.84 -9.76
N ASP A 103 7.69 -12.57 -8.78
CA ASP A 103 7.05 -13.77 -8.23
C ASP A 103 5.65 -13.43 -7.67
N LEU A 104 5.55 -12.37 -6.89
CA LEU A 104 4.28 -11.92 -6.31
C LEU A 104 3.26 -11.55 -7.40
N ALA A 105 3.69 -10.86 -8.45
CA ALA A 105 2.82 -10.46 -9.56
C ALA A 105 2.44 -11.63 -10.47
N ALA A 106 3.25 -12.68 -10.53
CA ALA A 106 2.91 -13.89 -11.27
C ALA A 106 1.84 -14.75 -10.57
N GLU A 107 1.78 -14.69 -9.24
CA GLU A 107 0.89 -15.52 -8.42
C GLU A 107 -0.39 -14.79 -7.96
N HIS A 108 -0.37 -13.45 -7.92
CA HIS A 108 -1.42 -12.64 -7.32
C HIS A 108 -1.80 -11.45 -8.21
N PRO A 109 -3.02 -10.87 -8.06
CA PRO A 109 -3.50 -9.76 -8.87
C PRO A 109 -2.84 -8.42 -8.48
N VAL A 110 -1.54 -8.31 -8.69
CA VAL A 110 -0.78 -7.08 -8.49
C VAL A 110 -1.02 -6.16 -9.68
N VAL A 111 -1.58 -4.97 -9.42
CA VAL A 111 -1.95 -3.98 -10.45
C VAL A 111 -1.05 -2.75 -10.45
N MET A 112 -0.22 -2.58 -9.43
CA MET A 112 0.79 -1.53 -9.35
C MET A 112 1.90 -1.88 -8.37
N ALA A 113 3.08 -1.33 -8.58
CA ALA A 113 4.09 -1.21 -7.53
C ALA A 113 3.84 0.07 -6.73
N ARG A 114 4.29 0.13 -5.48
CA ARG A 114 4.15 1.29 -4.60
C ARG A 114 5.43 1.55 -3.85
N VAL A 115 5.80 2.83 -3.73
CA VAL A 115 6.92 3.27 -2.90
C VAL A 115 6.47 4.41 -1.98
N VAL A 116 7.05 4.43 -0.80
CA VAL A 116 6.81 5.44 0.23
C VAL A 116 8.15 6.07 0.60
N PRO A 117 8.58 7.16 -0.07
CA PRO A 117 9.93 7.70 0.02
C PRO A 117 10.40 8.02 1.43
N PHE A 118 9.53 8.51 2.32
CA PHE A 118 9.91 8.84 3.70
C PHE A 118 10.36 7.62 4.51
N GLU A 119 9.97 6.39 4.14
CA GLU A 119 10.42 5.18 4.84
C GLU A 119 11.91 4.88 4.60
N PHE A 120 12.48 5.48 3.57
CA PHE A 120 13.86 5.23 3.13
C PHE A 120 14.73 6.48 3.18
N ASP A 121 14.13 7.64 3.46
CA ASP A 121 14.77 8.96 3.38
C ASP A 121 15.47 9.16 2.02
N LEU A 122 14.79 8.79 0.94
CA LEU A 122 15.35 8.75 -0.40
C LEU A 122 14.36 9.30 -1.42
N PRO A 123 14.69 10.42 -2.11
CA PRO A 123 13.80 11.01 -3.10
C PRO A 123 13.65 10.10 -4.34
N PRO A 124 12.48 10.10 -5.00
CA PRO A 124 12.23 9.28 -6.19
C PRO A 124 13.17 9.57 -7.37
N SER A 125 13.86 10.72 -7.37
CA SER A 125 14.88 11.07 -8.37
C SER A 125 16.24 10.40 -8.13
N ASP A 126 16.44 9.72 -7.00
CA ASP A 126 17.71 9.06 -6.71
C ASP A 126 17.94 7.84 -7.61
N ALA A 127 19.22 7.63 -7.98
CA ALA A 127 19.62 6.55 -8.87
C ALA A 127 19.28 5.14 -8.36
N GLN A 128 19.11 4.96 -7.05
CA GLN A 128 18.71 3.69 -6.45
C GLN A 128 17.31 3.22 -6.86
N TYR A 129 16.45 4.15 -7.34
CA TYR A 129 15.13 3.79 -7.87
C TYR A 129 15.17 3.26 -9.31
N TYR A 130 16.22 3.53 -10.10
CA TYR A 130 16.24 3.16 -11.52
C TYR A 130 16.04 1.67 -11.80
N PRO A 131 16.62 0.74 -11.02
CA PRO A 131 16.33 -0.68 -11.22
C PRO A 131 14.84 -1.02 -11.06
N LEU A 132 14.15 -0.39 -10.09
CA LEU A 132 12.71 -0.55 -9.90
C LEU A 132 11.94 0.05 -11.08
N TYR A 133 12.31 1.24 -11.55
CA TYR A 133 11.65 1.87 -12.71
C TYR A 133 11.75 1.00 -13.96
N THR A 134 12.96 0.47 -14.24
CA THR A 134 13.17 -0.44 -15.36
C THR A 134 12.31 -1.70 -15.19
N LYS A 135 12.27 -2.28 -14.00
CA LYS A 135 11.46 -3.46 -13.72
C LYS A 135 9.96 -3.20 -13.90
N CYS A 136 9.47 -2.06 -13.45
CA CYS A 136 8.08 -1.66 -13.65
C CYS A 136 7.73 -1.53 -15.14
N VAL A 137 8.65 -0.97 -15.95
CA VAL A 137 8.47 -0.88 -17.40
C VAL A 137 8.47 -2.27 -18.05
N GLU A 138 9.39 -3.16 -17.68
CA GLU A 138 9.45 -4.53 -18.18
C GLU A 138 8.16 -5.32 -17.90
N MET A 139 7.56 -5.10 -16.73
CA MET A 139 6.35 -5.78 -16.26
C MET A 139 5.05 -5.10 -16.72
N ASP A 140 5.12 -3.96 -17.42
CA ASP A 140 3.96 -3.09 -17.72
C ASP A 140 3.16 -2.75 -16.44
N LEU A 141 3.87 -2.48 -15.35
CA LEU A 141 3.32 -2.26 -14.02
C LEU A 141 3.41 -0.79 -13.63
N PRO A 142 2.28 -0.08 -13.43
CA PRO A 142 2.30 1.30 -12.94
C PRO A 142 2.99 1.42 -11.58
N LEU A 143 3.70 2.54 -11.35
CA LEU A 143 4.31 2.84 -10.06
C LEU A 143 3.55 3.97 -9.35
N SER A 144 3.07 3.69 -8.15
CA SER A 144 2.51 4.67 -7.22
C SER A 144 3.60 5.21 -6.31
N VAL A 145 3.76 6.52 -6.27
CA VAL A 145 4.76 7.20 -5.43
C VAL A 145 4.04 8.11 -4.44
N ASN A 146 4.30 7.94 -3.15
CA ASN A 146 3.81 8.87 -2.12
C ASN A 146 4.50 10.23 -2.27
N THR A 147 3.71 11.29 -2.24
CA THR A 147 4.18 12.67 -2.30
C THR A 147 3.50 13.54 -1.24
N GLY A 148 4.08 14.69 -0.94
CA GLY A 148 3.56 15.64 0.04
C GLY A 148 4.02 15.35 1.47
N LEU A 149 3.33 15.93 2.44
CA LEU A 149 3.69 15.77 3.85
C LEU A 149 3.38 14.35 4.35
N PRO A 150 4.34 13.66 5.01
CA PRO A 150 4.05 12.39 5.65
C PRO A 150 2.96 12.52 6.71
N GLY A 151 2.09 11.50 6.81
CA GLY A 151 1.13 11.43 7.92
C GLY A 151 1.85 11.29 9.29
N PRO A 152 2.84 10.39 9.44
CA PRO A 152 3.69 10.33 10.64
C PRO A 152 4.58 11.56 10.77
N PRO A 153 4.98 11.96 12.00
CA PRO A 153 5.90 13.08 12.24
C PRO A 153 7.37 12.67 11.93
N VAL A 154 7.65 12.44 10.68
CA VAL A 154 8.97 12.08 10.13
C VAL A 154 9.38 13.10 9.07
N PRO A 155 10.70 13.23 8.75
CA PRO A 155 11.14 14.09 7.65
C PRO A 155 10.45 13.72 6.34
N GLY A 156 9.98 14.70 5.60
CA GLY A 156 9.23 14.50 4.36
C GLY A 156 9.85 15.15 3.12
N GLU A 157 11.06 15.73 3.26
CA GLU A 157 11.75 16.41 2.16
C GLU A 157 11.95 15.50 0.94
N CYS A 158 12.18 14.19 1.20
CA CYS A 158 12.39 13.20 0.14
C CYS A 158 11.13 12.90 -0.69
N GLN A 159 9.96 13.34 -0.28
CA GLN A 159 8.72 13.16 -1.04
C GLN A 159 8.04 14.49 -1.40
N ASP A 160 8.79 15.60 -1.33
CA ASP A 160 8.34 16.88 -1.87
C ASP A 160 8.26 16.75 -3.41
N PRO A 161 7.11 17.10 -4.01
CA PRO A 161 6.94 17.00 -5.46
C PRO A 161 7.61 18.14 -6.25
N ILE A 162 8.23 19.11 -5.57
CA ILE A 162 8.84 20.31 -6.19
C ILE A 162 10.36 20.18 -6.25
#